data_6208afc1e4575b4a1cf1c37d2ce61056
#
_entry.id   6208afc1e4575b4a1cf1c37d2ce61056
#
_cell.length_a   1.000
_cell.length_b   1.000
_cell.length_c   1.000
_cell.angle_alpha   90.00
_cell.angle_beta   90.00
_cell.angle_gamma   90.00
#
_symmetry.space_group_name_H-M   'P 1'
#
loop_
_entity.id
_entity.type
_entity.pdbx_description
1 polymer ?
#
loop_
_entity_poly.entity_id
_entity_poly.type
_entity_poly.pdbx_seq_one_letter_code
_entity_poly.pdbx_strand_id
1 'polypeptide(L)'
;GGTHEAGFWAAILKGIRAYGDLINNKKSQQITREDLLVGGCALTVMLFRRRVLSVLVVGTVGLIVCVAFIYLSAPDLALTQISVEVATVILILLALYFLPKEGPQSSSVRADPLRHLRDGVLAIVAGIGMAGASWAMLTRDGSSLSSYYLDNSVSGGGGTNVVNVILVDFRGFDTFGEITVLGIAALAIYALLDGALFGRTGRRLGAWSPDRPQSADRHPMIMVVATRVMLPLAMLVGAYIFLRGHNQPGGGFIAALVVSIALIMQYMASGFGWAAHRVKVNYHAMIGLGVLVAAATGIGAMVLDQPFLTSTFGHFHLPLVGEFELASAMAFDTGVFLTVVGAVMLALANLSRMGRWTSPYTINTGAMDVDPRAASGKEQG
;
A
#
# COMPACT_ATOMS: atom_id res chain seq x y z
N GLY A 1 31.86 4.63 4.50
CA GLY A 1 31.12 4.42 3.24
C GLY A 1 30.51 5.70 2.66
N GLY A 2 30.17 6.72 3.47
CA GLY A 2 29.40 7.87 2.99
C GLY A 2 30.12 8.86 2.05
N THR A 3 31.43 8.96 2.11
CA THR A 3 32.19 9.95 1.32
C THR A 3 32.33 9.59 -0.16
N HIS A 4 32.48 8.31 -0.49
CA HIS A 4 32.59 7.87 -1.88
C HIS A 4 31.24 7.94 -2.62
N GLU A 5 30.17 7.64 -1.96
CA GLU A 5 28.82 7.73 -2.51
C GLU A 5 28.42 9.20 -2.76
N ALA A 6 28.68 10.08 -1.79
CA ALA A 6 28.44 11.51 -1.96
C ALA A 6 29.28 12.10 -3.11
N GLY A 7 30.54 11.67 -3.23
CA GLY A 7 31.42 12.07 -4.35
C GLY A 7 30.92 11.58 -5.71
N PHE A 8 30.42 10.34 -5.80
CA PHE A 8 29.86 9.78 -7.02
C PHE A 8 28.64 10.58 -7.51
N TRP A 9 27.68 10.82 -6.62
CA TRP A 9 26.48 11.59 -6.97
C TRP A 9 26.81 13.04 -7.32
N ALA A 10 27.75 13.67 -6.61
CA ALA A 10 28.20 15.01 -6.93
C ALA A 10 28.84 15.07 -8.33
N ALA A 11 29.62 14.06 -8.71
CA ALA A 11 30.25 13.98 -10.03
C ALA A 11 29.19 13.82 -11.15
N ILE A 12 28.19 12.96 -10.96
CA ILE A 12 27.10 12.79 -11.93
C ILE A 12 26.29 14.07 -12.09
N LEU A 13 25.87 14.69 -10.99
CA LEU A 13 25.15 15.97 -11.02
C LEU A 13 25.93 17.06 -11.71
N LYS A 14 27.23 17.16 -11.42
CA LYS A 14 28.12 18.12 -12.07
C LYS A 14 28.22 17.87 -13.57
N GLY A 15 28.33 16.59 -13.98
CA GLY A 15 28.37 16.22 -15.39
C GLY A 15 27.09 16.57 -16.14
N ILE A 16 25.93 16.27 -15.56
CA ILE A 16 24.62 16.59 -16.16
C ILE A 16 24.38 18.10 -16.24
N ARG A 17 24.75 18.84 -15.20
CA ARG A 17 24.65 20.30 -15.20
C ARG A 17 25.57 20.93 -16.24
N ALA A 18 26.82 20.43 -16.32
CA ALA A 18 27.76 20.88 -17.33
C ALA A 18 27.28 20.58 -18.77
N TYR A 19 26.69 19.40 -18.99
CA TYR A 19 26.07 19.09 -20.27
C TYR A 19 24.88 19.98 -20.57
N GLY A 20 24.04 20.28 -19.56
CA GLY A 20 22.94 21.22 -19.70
C GLY A 20 23.38 22.63 -20.06
N ASP A 21 24.50 23.08 -19.51
CA ASP A 21 25.09 24.38 -19.87
C ASP A 21 25.60 24.38 -21.33
N LEU A 22 26.19 23.26 -21.78
CA LEU A 22 26.63 23.08 -23.17
C LEU A 22 25.47 23.18 -24.19
N ILE A 23 24.29 22.67 -23.83
CA ILE A 23 23.08 22.76 -24.67
C ILE A 23 22.21 23.98 -24.34
N ASN A 24 22.76 24.92 -23.57
CA ASN A 24 22.11 26.17 -23.14
C ASN A 24 20.78 25.97 -22.39
N ASN A 25 20.65 24.87 -21.63
CA ASN A 25 19.48 24.54 -20.83
C ASN A 25 19.69 24.98 -19.37
N LYS A 26 19.27 26.20 -19.03
CA LYS A 26 19.39 26.75 -17.66
C LYS A 26 18.67 25.93 -16.59
N LYS A 27 17.68 25.11 -16.94
CA LYS A 27 16.94 24.26 -15.99
C LYS A 27 17.74 23.06 -15.52
N SER A 28 18.81 22.67 -16.22
CA SER A 28 19.71 21.61 -15.78
C SER A 28 20.38 21.89 -14.43
N GLN A 29 20.49 23.18 -14.05
CA GLN A 29 21.01 23.59 -12.75
C GLN A 29 20.06 23.27 -11.59
N GLN A 30 18.77 23.05 -11.86
CA GLN A 30 17.74 22.74 -10.88
C GLN A 30 17.60 21.22 -10.63
N ILE A 31 18.26 20.38 -11.45
CA ILE A 31 18.23 18.93 -11.27
C ILE A 31 18.85 18.55 -9.93
N THR A 32 18.08 17.81 -9.14
CA THR A 32 18.47 17.32 -7.82
C THR A 32 19.00 15.88 -7.88
N ARG A 33 19.58 15.42 -6.78
CA ARG A 33 19.99 14.01 -6.63
C ARG A 33 18.79 13.08 -6.69
N GLU A 34 17.67 13.49 -6.11
CA GLU A 34 16.42 12.76 -6.04
C GLU A 34 15.82 12.53 -7.43
N ASP A 35 15.84 13.54 -8.30
CA ASP A 35 15.38 13.42 -9.70
C ASP A 35 16.18 12.36 -10.45
N LEU A 36 17.50 12.31 -10.24
CA LEU A 36 18.38 11.32 -10.85
C LEU A 36 18.12 9.91 -10.31
N LEU A 37 17.84 9.78 -9.02
CA LEU A 37 17.51 8.49 -8.40
C LEU A 37 16.20 7.94 -8.94
N VAL A 38 15.14 8.75 -8.99
CA VAL A 38 13.83 8.34 -9.52
C VAL A 38 13.94 7.95 -11.00
N GLY A 39 14.57 8.78 -11.81
CA GLY A 39 14.78 8.49 -13.24
C GLY A 39 15.64 7.25 -13.46
N GLY A 40 16.72 7.09 -12.69
CA GLY A 40 17.58 5.92 -12.74
C GLY A 40 16.86 4.64 -12.31
N CYS A 41 16.05 4.71 -11.27
CA CYS A 41 15.22 3.58 -10.83
C CYS A 41 14.20 3.18 -11.90
N ALA A 42 13.49 4.14 -12.49
CA ALA A 42 12.52 3.86 -13.57
C ALA A 42 13.19 3.17 -14.77
N LEU A 43 14.34 3.69 -15.21
CA LEU A 43 15.13 3.08 -16.29
C LEU A 43 15.58 1.67 -15.91
N THR A 44 16.03 1.47 -14.67
CA THR A 44 16.46 0.17 -14.17
C THR A 44 15.33 -0.85 -14.21
N VAL A 45 14.11 -0.47 -13.78
CA VAL A 45 12.91 -1.33 -13.86
C VAL A 45 12.64 -1.78 -15.29
N MET A 46 12.78 -0.89 -16.26
CA MET A 46 12.56 -1.21 -17.68
C MET A 46 13.63 -2.14 -18.26
N LEU A 47 14.87 -2.05 -17.78
CA LEU A 47 16.01 -2.83 -18.28
C LEU A 47 16.12 -4.20 -17.61
N PHE A 48 15.66 -4.37 -16.38
CA PHE A 48 15.79 -5.62 -15.66
C PHE A 48 14.76 -6.67 -16.10
N ARG A 49 15.26 -7.81 -16.55
CA ARG A 49 14.43 -8.98 -16.90
C ARG A 49 13.95 -9.76 -15.68
N ARG A 50 14.63 -9.62 -14.54
CA ARG A 50 14.29 -10.33 -13.30
C ARG A 50 13.21 -9.56 -12.55
N ARG A 51 11.99 -10.09 -12.52
CA ARG A 51 10.81 -9.45 -11.91
C ARG A 51 11.02 -9.05 -10.45
N VAL A 52 11.69 -9.90 -9.65
CA VAL A 52 11.97 -9.58 -8.23
C VAL A 52 12.83 -8.33 -8.10
N LEU A 53 13.85 -8.18 -8.95
CA LEU A 53 14.72 -7.00 -8.94
C LEU A 53 13.94 -5.74 -9.32
N SER A 54 13.05 -5.84 -10.30
CA SER A 54 12.18 -4.73 -10.69
C SER A 54 11.27 -4.28 -9.54
N VAL A 55 10.69 -5.22 -8.79
CA VAL A 55 9.85 -4.89 -7.61
C VAL A 55 10.67 -4.18 -6.53
N LEU A 56 11.88 -4.65 -6.24
CA LEU A 56 12.76 -4.00 -5.25
C LEU A 56 13.14 -2.58 -5.66
N VAL A 57 13.39 -2.36 -6.95
CA VAL A 57 13.71 -1.04 -7.48
C VAL A 57 12.50 -0.11 -7.43
N VAL A 58 11.30 -0.61 -7.75
CA VAL A 58 10.05 0.16 -7.59
C VAL A 58 9.84 0.57 -6.13
N GLY A 59 10.07 -0.36 -5.17
CA GLY A 59 10.00 -0.04 -3.75
C GLY A 59 11.01 1.04 -3.32
N THR A 60 12.17 1.09 -3.97
CA THR A 60 13.14 2.18 -3.72
C THR A 60 12.59 3.54 -4.17
N VAL A 61 11.85 3.59 -5.29
CA VAL A 61 11.19 4.84 -5.74
C VAL A 61 10.17 5.31 -4.71
N GLY A 62 9.32 4.38 -4.20
CA GLY A 62 8.35 4.70 -3.15
C GLY A 62 9.00 5.25 -1.88
N LEU A 63 10.15 4.68 -1.48
CA LEU A 63 10.93 5.19 -0.33
C LEU A 63 11.47 6.61 -0.58
N ILE A 64 11.94 6.91 -1.79
CA ILE A 64 12.40 8.26 -2.17
C ILE A 64 11.25 9.25 -2.07
N VAL A 65 10.07 8.90 -2.56
CA VAL A 65 8.86 9.73 -2.45
C VAL A 65 8.48 9.96 -0.99
N CYS A 66 8.58 8.93 -0.14
CA CYS A 66 8.35 9.06 1.30
C CYS A 66 9.30 10.06 1.95
N VAL A 67 10.60 10.02 1.62
CA VAL A 67 11.60 10.99 2.11
C VAL A 67 11.28 12.40 1.61
N ALA A 68 10.81 12.55 0.38
CA ALA A 68 10.39 13.85 -0.16
C ALA A 68 9.20 14.42 0.63
N PHE A 69 8.21 13.60 1.00
CA PHE A 69 7.09 14.03 1.85
C PHE A 69 7.56 14.49 3.24
N ILE A 70 8.52 13.79 3.84
CA ILE A 70 9.11 14.22 5.13
C ILE A 70 9.80 15.58 4.96
N TYR A 71 10.57 15.76 3.89
CA TYR A 71 11.25 17.02 3.59
C TYR A 71 10.28 18.18 3.38
N LEU A 72 9.13 17.92 2.77
CA LEU A 72 8.05 18.89 2.55
C LEU A 72 7.14 19.09 3.77
N SER A 73 7.52 18.58 4.94
CA SER A 73 6.73 18.66 6.18
C SER A 73 5.33 18.07 6.08
N ALA A 74 5.20 16.98 5.32
CA ALA A 74 3.95 16.25 5.12
C ALA A 74 4.01 14.82 5.75
N PRO A 75 4.05 14.70 7.09
CA PRO A 75 4.29 13.43 7.77
C PRO A 75 3.15 12.42 7.58
N ASP A 76 1.91 12.85 7.44
CA ASP A 76 0.78 11.95 7.15
C ASP A 76 0.95 11.27 5.80
N LEU A 77 1.35 12.02 4.76
CA LEU A 77 1.61 11.47 3.44
C LEU A 77 2.79 10.51 3.46
N ALA A 78 3.84 10.83 4.23
CA ALA A 78 5.01 9.97 4.38
C ALA A 78 4.63 8.62 5.05
N LEU A 79 3.85 8.66 6.12
CA LEU A 79 3.35 7.46 6.80
C LEU A 79 2.45 6.62 5.90
N THR A 80 1.57 7.25 5.16
CA THR A 80 0.71 6.58 4.17
C THR A 80 1.56 5.93 3.08
N GLN A 81 2.49 6.69 2.47
CA GLN A 81 3.34 6.20 1.39
C GLN A 81 4.16 4.98 1.81
N ILE A 82 4.84 5.03 2.95
CA ILE A 82 5.66 3.89 3.40
C ILE A 82 4.79 2.67 3.71
N SER A 83 3.61 2.87 4.29
CA SER A 83 2.70 1.77 4.62
C SER A 83 2.12 1.11 3.36
N VAL A 84 1.67 1.92 2.38
CA VAL A 84 1.19 1.42 1.09
C VAL A 84 2.31 0.70 0.34
N GLU A 85 3.52 1.26 0.32
CA GLU A 85 4.67 0.68 -0.37
C GLU A 85 5.01 -0.71 0.20
N VAL A 86 5.12 -0.82 1.52
CA VAL A 86 5.41 -2.09 2.19
C VAL A 86 4.32 -3.13 1.90
N ALA A 87 3.04 -2.76 2.04
CA ALA A 87 1.93 -3.67 1.74
C ALA A 87 1.95 -4.13 0.29
N THR A 88 2.14 -3.20 -0.66
CA THR A 88 2.14 -3.47 -2.09
C THR A 88 3.33 -4.37 -2.49
N VAL A 89 4.54 -4.04 -2.02
CA VAL A 89 5.73 -4.86 -2.31
C VAL A 89 5.55 -6.28 -1.79
N ILE A 90 5.04 -6.46 -0.58
CA ILE A 90 4.81 -7.80 -0.01
C ILE A 90 3.78 -8.56 -0.85
N LEU A 91 2.66 -7.93 -1.21
CA LEU A 91 1.61 -8.58 -2.02
C LEU A 91 2.11 -8.92 -3.43
N ILE A 92 2.90 -8.05 -4.06
CA ILE A 92 3.50 -8.32 -5.37
C ILE A 92 4.53 -9.45 -5.26
N LEU A 93 5.39 -9.47 -4.24
CA LEU A 93 6.34 -10.57 -4.02
C LEU A 93 5.61 -11.90 -3.83
N LEU A 94 4.50 -11.90 -3.09
CA LEU A 94 3.65 -13.08 -2.93
C LEU A 94 3.02 -13.50 -4.26
N ALA A 95 2.54 -12.56 -5.07
CA ALA A 95 2.00 -12.84 -6.41
C ALA A 95 3.08 -13.36 -7.38
N LEU A 96 4.31 -12.82 -7.31
CA LEU A 96 5.43 -13.26 -8.14
C LEU A 96 5.84 -14.71 -7.87
N TYR A 97 5.52 -15.24 -6.69
CA TYR A 97 5.73 -16.66 -6.40
C TYR A 97 4.99 -17.58 -7.38
N PHE A 98 3.84 -17.14 -7.89
CA PHE A 98 3.01 -17.88 -8.85
C PHE A 98 3.38 -17.58 -10.32
N LEU A 99 4.28 -16.65 -10.58
CA LEU A 99 4.67 -16.24 -11.93
C LEU A 99 6.04 -16.81 -12.31
N PRO A 100 6.30 -17.08 -13.60
CA PRO A 100 7.62 -17.47 -14.06
C PRO A 100 8.68 -16.45 -13.65
N LYS A 101 9.89 -16.92 -13.29
CA LYS A 101 10.97 -16.04 -12.82
C LYS A 101 11.44 -15.03 -13.86
N GLU A 102 11.39 -15.43 -15.11
CA GLU A 102 11.73 -14.58 -16.24
C GLU A 102 10.45 -14.16 -16.94
N GLY A 103 10.41 -12.92 -17.42
CA GLY A 103 9.35 -12.46 -18.30
C GLY A 103 9.31 -13.32 -19.58
N PRO A 104 8.18 -13.33 -20.31
CA PRO A 104 8.12 -14.03 -21.58
C PRO A 104 9.34 -13.59 -22.40
N GLN A 105 10.20 -14.55 -22.74
CA GLN A 105 11.21 -14.29 -23.75
C GLN A 105 10.43 -13.81 -24.95
N SER A 106 10.62 -12.57 -25.33
CA SER A 106 10.18 -12.08 -26.61
C SER A 106 10.79 -13.08 -27.60
N SER A 107 9.98 -14.11 -27.92
CA SER A 107 10.29 -14.99 -29.02
C SER A 107 10.64 -14.05 -30.16
N SER A 108 11.77 -14.16 -30.73
CA SER A 108 12.43 -13.37 -31.75
C SER A 108 11.49 -12.83 -32.86
N VAL A 109 10.44 -12.13 -32.47
CA VAL A 109 9.84 -11.13 -33.30
C VAL A 109 10.95 -10.12 -33.47
N ARG A 110 11.67 -10.17 -34.61
CA ARG A 110 12.62 -9.16 -35.04
C ARG A 110 12.07 -7.85 -34.54
N ALA A 111 12.79 -7.25 -33.58
CA ALA A 111 12.36 -5.99 -33.00
C ALA A 111 12.22 -5.02 -34.18
N ASP A 112 10.99 -4.76 -34.60
CA ASP A 112 10.72 -3.86 -35.71
C ASP A 112 11.18 -2.47 -35.23
N PRO A 113 12.27 -1.94 -35.78
CA PRO A 113 12.82 -0.67 -35.29
C PRO A 113 11.80 0.46 -35.44
N LEU A 114 10.88 0.37 -36.39
CA LEU A 114 9.78 1.32 -36.56
C LEU A 114 8.78 1.26 -35.41
N ARG A 115 8.52 0.06 -34.87
CA ARG A 115 7.66 -0.10 -33.71
C ARG A 115 8.27 0.52 -32.45
N HIS A 116 9.56 0.26 -32.21
CA HIS A 116 10.25 0.87 -31.07
C HIS A 116 10.36 2.38 -31.20
N LEU A 117 10.59 2.90 -32.40
CA LEU A 117 10.60 4.34 -32.65
C LEU A 117 9.23 4.96 -32.39
N ARG A 118 8.16 4.35 -32.91
CA ARG A 118 6.78 4.80 -32.65
C ARG A 118 6.46 4.80 -31.17
N ASP A 119 6.74 3.69 -30.47
CA ASP A 119 6.43 3.54 -29.05
C ASP A 119 7.26 4.53 -28.21
N GLY A 120 8.52 4.77 -28.59
CA GLY A 120 9.37 5.81 -27.99
C GLY A 120 8.82 7.23 -28.22
N VAL A 121 8.40 7.55 -29.44
CA VAL A 121 7.79 8.85 -29.74
C VAL A 121 6.49 9.05 -28.94
N LEU A 122 5.63 8.04 -28.89
CA LEU A 122 4.40 8.10 -28.09
C LEU A 122 4.70 8.33 -26.60
N ALA A 123 5.68 7.65 -26.05
CA ALA A 123 6.09 7.82 -24.64
C ALA A 123 6.62 9.23 -24.37
N ILE A 124 7.45 9.76 -25.28
CA ILE A 124 8.01 11.13 -25.15
C ILE A 124 6.89 12.16 -25.27
N VAL A 125 6.00 12.05 -26.26
CA VAL A 125 4.88 13.00 -26.44
C VAL A 125 3.94 12.96 -25.24
N ALA A 126 3.59 11.77 -24.72
CA ALA A 126 2.78 11.63 -23.52
C ALA A 126 3.47 12.23 -22.28
N GLY A 127 4.77 11.98 -22.12
CA GLY A 127 5.56 12.54 -21.03
C GLY A 127 5.66 14.06 -21.07
N ILE A 128 5.94 14.64 -22.24
CA ILE A 128 5.97 16.10 -22.43
C ILE A 128 4.57 16.70 -22.22
N GLY A 129 3.52 16.06 -22.71
CA GLY A 129 2.15 16.50 -22.50
C GLY A 129 1.76 16.54 -21.03
N MET A 130 2.08 15.48 -20.28
CA MET A 130 1.83 15.42 -18.84
C MET A 130 2.66 16.44 -18.07
N ALA A 131 3.96 16.56 -18.38
CA ALA A 131 4.84 17.56 -17.76
C ALA A 131 4.35 18.98 -18.05
N GLY A 132 3.93 19.27 -19.28
CA GLY A 132 3.36 20.56 -19.66
C GLY A 132 2.06 20.87 -18.94
N ALA A 133 1.14 19.91 -18.82
CA ALA A 133 -0.09 20.05 -18.06
C ALA A 133 0.20 20.31 -16.57
N SER A 134 1.09 19.52 -15.95
CA SER A 134 1.50 19.73 -14.56
C SER A 134 2.14 21.09 -14.36
N TRP A 135 3.01 21.51 -15.28
CA TRP A 135 3.61 22.84 -15.24
C TRP A 135 2.57 23.95 -15.32
N ALA A 136 1.63 23.83 -16.25
CA ALA A 136 0.56 24.83 -16.43
C ALA A 136 -0.32 24.94 -15.17
N MET A 137 -0.56 23.82 -14.48
CA MET A 137 -1.31 23.82 -13.21
C MET A 137 -0.51 24.42 -12.05
N LEU A 138 0.76 24.04 -11.92
CA LEU A 138 1.63 24.51 -10.83
C LEU A 138 2.00 25.99 -10.94
N THR A 139 2.00 26.56 -12.14
CA THR A 139 2.32 27.96 -12.38
C THR A 139 1.10 28.86 -12.52
N ARG A 140 -0.10 28.29 -12.32
CA ARG A 140 -1.33 29.06 -12.40
C ARG A 140 -1.53 29.87 -11.13
N ASP A 141 -1.70 31.18 -11.28
CA ASP A 141 -2.11 32.06 -10.18
C ASP A 141 -3.52 31.68 -9.75
N GLY A 142 -3.64 31.06 -8.58
CA GLY A 142 -4.93 30.67 -7.99
C GLY A 142 -4.95 31.08 -6.52
N SER A 143 -6.11 31.44 -6.00
CA SER A 143 -6.31 31.63 -4.57
C SER A 143 -6.13 30.27 -3.88
N SER A 144 -5.14 30.17 -2.99
CA SER A 144 -4.94 28.97 -2.17
C SER A 144 -6.02 28.87 -1.11
N LEU A 145 -6.66 27.69 -0.99
CA LEU A 145 -7.58 27.38 0.10
C LEU A 145 -6.87 26.96 1.40
N SER A 146 -5.52 26.92 1.39
CA SER A 146 -4.74 26.45 2.55
C SER A 146 -4.95 27.28 3.78
N SER A 147 -5.06 28.61 3.68
CA SER A 147 -5.37 29.50 4.80
C SER A 147 -6.73 29.16 5.43
N TYR A 148 -7.75 28.93 4.58
CA TYR A 148 -9.07 28.54 5.08
C TYR A 148 -9.01 27.26 5.92
N TYR A 149 -8.31 26.23 5.43
CA TYR A 149 -8.21 24.96 6.16
C TYR A 149 -7.41 25.11 7.46
N LEU A 150 -6.32 25.88 7.44
CA LEU A 150 -5.51 26.14 8.64
C LEU A 150 -6.32 26.88 9.71
N ASP A 151 -7.09 27.89 9.31
CA ASP A 151 -7.84 28.74 10.25
C ASP A 151 -9.07 28.01 10.83
N ASN A 152 -9.65 27.06 10.07
CA ASN A 152 -10.92 26.41 10.45
C ASN A 152 -10.74 24.96 10.92
N SER A 153 -9.57 24.36 10.88
CA SER A 153 -9.39 22.95 11.24
C SER A 153 -9.77 22.65 12.69
N VAL A 154 -9.41 23.53 13.63
CA VAL A 154 -9.75 23.36 15.05
C VAL A 154 -11.18 23.81 15.35
N SER A 155 -11.55 25.00 14.89
CA SER A 155 -12.87 25.60 15.19
C SER A 155 -14.03 24.91 14.46
N GLY A 156 -13.80 24.44 13.23
CA GLY A 156 -14.83 23.79 12.41
C GLY A 156 -14.76 22.27 12.46
N GLY A 157 -13.56 21.69 12.42
CA GLY A 157 -13.36 20.25 12.37
C GLY A 157 -12.91 19.59 13.69
N GLY A 158 -12.62 20.38 14.73
CA GLY A 158 -12.25 19.86 16.07
C GLY A 158 -10.86 19.21 16.14
N GLY A 159 -10.00 19.31 15.10
CA GLY A 159 -8.71 18.64 15.08
C GLY A 159 -7.53 19.56 14.75
N THR A 160 -6.39 19.33 15.40
CA THR A 160 -5.15 20.05 15.09
C THR A 160 -4.38 19.46 13.90
N ASN A 161 -4.70 18.22 13.50
CA ASN A 161 -4.16 17.62 12.29
C ASN A 161 -5.00 18.06 11.07
N VAL A 162 -4.60 19.16 10.45
CA VAL A 162 -5.30 19.76 9.30
C VAL A 162 -5.49 18.76 8.15
N VAL A 163 -4.50 17.89 7.89
CA VAL A 163 -4.58 16.89 6.81
C VAL A 163 -5.72 15.90 7.09
N ASN A 164 -5.76 15.37 8.31
CA ASN A 164 -6.83 14.43 8.67
C ASN A 164 -8.20 15.13 8.65
N VAL A 165 -8.33 16.33 9.23
CA VAL A 165 -9.59 17.10 9.20
C VAL A 165 -10.10 17.34 7.78
N ILE A 166 -9.21 17.65 6.83
CA ILE A 166 -9.59 17.75 5.41
C ILE A 166 -10.17 16.43 4.91
N LEU A 167 -9.52 15.31 5.21
CA LEU A 167 -9.89 13.98 4.70
C LEU A 167 -11.18 13.42 5.31
N VAL A 168 -11.50 13.76 6.57
CA VAL A 168 -12.63 13.16 7.27
C VAL A 168 -13.83 14.09 7.43
N ASP A 169 -13.65 15.42 7.25
CA ASP A 169 -14.68 16.45 7.41
C ASP A 169 -14.80 17.31 6.15
N PHE A 170 -13.94 18.32 5.97
CA PHE A 170 -14.09 19.31 4.89
C PHE A 170 -14.18 18.71 3.50
N ARG A 171 -13.47 17.61 3.24
CA ARG A 171 -13.49 16.84 2.01
C ARG A 171 -13.73 15.35 2.27
N GLY A 172 -14.44 15.01 3.32
CA GLY A 172 -14.73 13.63 3.71
C GLY A 172 -15.39 12.82 2.59
N PHE A 173 -16.08 13.47 1.66
CA PHE A 173 -16.68 12.82 0.50
C PHE A 173 -15.62 12.19 -0.44
N ASP A 174 -14.44 12.79 -0.55
CA ASP A 174 -13.34 12.21 -1.35
C ASP A 174 -12.89 10.88 -0.73
N THR A 175 -12.65 10.85 0.58
CA THR A 175 -12.27 9.64 1.31
C THR A 175 -13.37 8.57 1.30
N PHE A 176 -14.63 8.98 1.37
CA PHE A 176 -15.77 8.07 1.21
C PHE A 176 -15.77 7.43 -0.19
N GLY A 177 -15.45 8.21 -1.23
CA GLY A 177 -15.26 7.71 -2.59
C GLY A 177 -14.09 6.71 -2.66
N GLU A 178 -12.96 7.03 -2.04
CA GLU A 178 -11.76 6.18 -2.03
C GLU A 178 -12.03 4.80 -1.40
N ILE A 179 -12.66 4.75 -0.23
CA ILE A 179 -12.98 3.46 0.40
C ILE A 179 -14.04 2.67 -0.38
N THR A 180 -14.96 3.35 -1.04
CA THR A 180 -15.96 2.71 -1.91
C THR A 180 -15.27 2.07 -3.13
N VAL A 181 -14.37 2.79 -3.79
CA VAL A 181 -13.58 2.26 -4.92
C VAL A 181 -12.69 1.09 -4.47
N LEU A 182 -12.07 1.20 -3.30
CA LEU A 182 -11.25 0.12 -2.73
C LEU A 182 -12.10 -1.13 -2.46
N GLY A 183 -13.29 -0.97 -1.91
CA GLY A 183 -14.26 -2.04 -1.70
C GLY A 183 -14.67 -2.71 -3.03
N ILE A 184 -15.00 -1.92 -4.04
CA ILE A 184 -15.34 -2.41 -5.39
C ILE A 184 -14.16 -3.15 -6.00
N ALA A 185 -12.94 -2.64 -5.89
CA ALA A 185 -11.73 -3.30 -6.40
C ALA A 185 -11.51 -4.66 -5.73
N ALA A 186 -11.68 -4.75 -4.41
CA ALA A 186 -11.56 -6.00 -3.68
C ALA A 186 -12.61 -7.04 -4.10
N LEU A 187 -13.86 -6.60 -4.31
CA LEU A 187 -14.93 -7.46 -4.83
C LEU A 187 -14.68 -7.89 -6.28
N ALA A 188 -14.14 -6.99 -7.11
CA ALA A 188 -13.78 -7.31 -8.49
C ALA A 188 -12.65 -8.36 -8.54
N ILE A 189 -11.62 -8.24 -7.70
CA ILE A 189 -10.56 -9.24 -7.56
C ILE A 189 -11.16 -10.59 -7.15
N TYR A 190 -12.07 -10.60 -6.19
CA TYR A 190 -12.76 -11.81 -5.78
C TYR A 190 -13.54 -12.46 -6.94
N ALA A 191 -14.35 -11.68 -7.64
CA ALA A 191 -15.17 -12.17 -8.75
C ALA A 191 -14.33 -12.72 -9.92
N LEU A 192 -13.23 -12.01 -10.26
CA LEU A 192 -12.31 -12.45 -11.32
C LEU A 192 -11.60 -13.75 -10.96
N LEU A 193 -11.12 -13.87 -9.72
CA LEU A 193 -10.43 -15.08 -9.27
C LEU A 193 -11.39 -16.24 -9.09
N ASP A 194 -12.60 -16.01 -8.58
CA ASP A 194 -13.63 -17.04 -8.45
C ASP A 194 -14.01 -17.59 -9.83
N GLY A 195 -14.29 -16.71 -10.80
CA GLY A 195 -14.55 -17.11 -12.19
C GLY A 195 -13.38 -17.84 -12.86
N ALA A 196 -12.14 -17.42 -12.57
CA ALA A 196 -10.95 -18.07 -13.09
C ALA A 196 -10.73 -19.48 -12.49
N LEU A 197 -10.99 -19.66 -11.19
CA LEU A 197 -10.77 -20.92 -10.49
C LEU A 197 -11.79 -22.00 -10.86
N PHE A 198 -13.05 -21.63 -11.13
CA PHE A 198 -14.11 -22.58 -11.50
C PHE A 198 -14.20 -22.88 -13.00
N GLY A 199 -13.50 -22.11 -13.86
CA GLY A 199 -13.54 -22.23 -15.31
C GLY A 199 -12.49 -23.19 -15.91
N ARG A 200 -12.31 -23.09 -17.24
CA ARG A 200 -11.25 -23.80 -17.99
C ARG A 200 -9.84 -23.45 -17.48
N THR A 201 -9.66 -22.23 -16.99
CA THR A 201 -8.41 -21.73 -16.43
C THR A 201 -8.07 -22.46 -15.13
N GLY A 202 -9.04 -22.73 -14.27
CA GLY A 202 -8.83 -23.50 -13.03
C GLY A 202 -8.32 -24.91 -13.29
N ARG A 203 -8.86 -25.58 -14.34
CA ARG A 203 -8.35 -26.91 -14.76
C ARG A 203 -6.90 -26.84 -15.27
N ARG A 204 -6.52 -25.79 -15.97
CA ARG A 204 -5.13 -25.58 -16.42
C ARG A 204 -4.20 -25.24 -15.25
N LEU A 205 -4.67 -24.44 -14.29
CA LEU A 205 -3.92 -24.12 -13.07
C LEU A 205 -3.70 -25.36 -12.20
N GLY A 206 -4.71 -26.25 -12.09
CA GLY A 206 -4.57 -27.52 -11.36
C GLY A 206 -3.60 -28.52 -12.01
N ALA A 207 -3.40 -28.41 -13.32
CA ALA A 207 -2.41 -29.20 -14.07
C ALA A 207 -1.01 -28.53 -14.12
N TRP A 208 -0.90 -27.28 -13.68
CA TRP A 208 0.36 -26.54 -13.67
C TRP A 208 1.14 -26.91 -12.40
N SER A 209 2.33 -27.43 -12.56
CA SER A 209 3.27 -27.63 -11.46
C SER A 209 4.41 -26.62 -11.58
N PRO A 210 4.85 -26.03 -10.48
CA PRO A 210 6.01 -25.13 -10.52
C PRO A 210 7.28 -25.91 -10.93
N ASP A 211 8.07 -25.36 -11.83
CA ASP A 211 9.31 -25.97 -12.39
C ASP A 211 10.39 -26.27 -11.35
N ARG A 212 10.15 -25.98 -10.08
CA ARG A 212 11.12 -26.24 -9.01
C ARG A 212 10.49 -26.84 -7.78
N PRO A 213 11.13 -27.83 -7.14
CA PRO A 213 10.74 -28.31 -5.85
C PRO A 213 10.77 -27.14 -4.86
N GLN A 214 9.69 -26.95 -4.12
CA GLN A 214 9.64 -25.96 -3.05
C GLN A 214 10.67 -26.34 -1.99
N SER A 215 11.33 -25.35 -1.38
CA SER A 215 12.17 -25.58 -0.21
C SER A 215 11.39 -26.39 0.85
N ALA A 216 12.04 -27.36 1.46
CA ALA A 216 11.47 -28.14 2.55
C ALA A 216 11.08 -27.25 3.74
N ASP A 217 11.81 -26.17 3.95
CA ASP A 217 11.53 -25.17 5.00
C ASP A 217 10.63 -24.05 4.44
N ARG A 218 9.32 -24.33 4.45
CA ARG A 218 8.30 -23.37 4.01
C ARG A 218 8.02 -22.26 5.01
N HIS A 219 8.33 -22.49 6.28
CA HIS A 219 8.00 -21.61 7.39
C HIS A 219 9.22 -21.45 8.30
N PRO A 220 10.18 -20.58 7.95
CA PRO A 220 11.35 -20.35 8.78
C PRO A 220 10.97 -19.99 10.21
N MET A 221 11.47 -20.76 11.18
CA MET A 221 11.13 -20.60 12.60
C MET A 221 11.33 -19.16 13.08
N ILE A 222 12.41 -18.52 12.66
CA ILE A 222 12.72 -17.14 13.02
C ILE A 222 11.59 -16.20 12.56
N MET A 223 11.09 -16.37 11.33
CA MET A 223 10.01 -15.56 10.79
C MET A 223 8.71 -15.77 11.56
N VAL A 224 8.38 -17.02 11.89
CA VAL A 224 7.17 -17.36 12.65
C VAL A 224 7.21 -16.77 14.05
N VAL A 225 8.33 -16.89 14.75
CA VAL A 225 8.49 -16.32 16.10
C VAL A 225 8.47 -14.79 16.05
N ALA A 226 9.20 -14.19 15.12
CA ALA A 226 9.25 -12.73 14.96
C ALA A 226 7.85 -12.16 14.68
N THR A 227 7.10 -12.75 13.78
CA THR A 227 5.75 -12.25 13.43
C THR A 227 4.75 -12.42 14.58
N ARG A 228 4.87 -13.47 15.40
CA ARG A 228 4.03 -13.65 16.60
C ARG A 228 4.24 -12.54 17.63
N VAL A 229 5.47 -12.07 17.78
CA VAL A 229 5.80 -10.96 18.69
C VAL A 229 5.41 -9.62 18.06
N MET A 230 5.67 -9.47 16.77
CA MET A 230 5.37 -8.22 16.04
C MET A 230 3.87 -7.97 15.90
N LEU A 231 3.03 -9.00 15.78
CA LEU A 231 1.59 -8.81 15.57
C LEU A 231 0.91 -8.01 16.70
N PRO A 232 1.00 -8.40 17.99
CA PRO A 232 0.39 -7.62 19.06
C PRO A 232 0.99 -6.22 19.20
N LEU A 233 2.29 -6.06 18.93
CA LEU A 233 2.94 -4.76 18.92
C LEU A 233 2.39 -3.87 17.80
N ALA A 234 2.27 -4.40 16.59
CA ALA A 234 1.70 -3.67 15.46
C ALA A 234 0.21 -3.35 15.65
N MET A 235 -0.55 -4.23 16.31
CA MET A 235 -1.94 -3.94 16.70
C MET A 235 -2.01 -2.77 17.69
N LEU A 236 -1.12 -2.74 18.67
CA LEU A 236 -1.03 -1.64 19.64
C LEU A 236 -0.64 -0.32 18.95
N VAL A 237 0.36 -0.37 18.09
CA VAL A 237 0.81 0.80 17.29
C VAL A 237 -0.30 1.26 16.36
N GLY A 238 -1.00 0.34 15.70
CA GLY A 238 -2.15 0.66 14.85
C GLY A 238 -3.27 1.35 15.62
N ALA A 239 -3.63 0.83 16.80
CA ALA A 239 -4.61 1.45 17.68
C ALA A 239 -4.17 2.86 18.12
N TYR A 240 -2.91 3.03 18.48
CA TYR A 240 -2.35 4.32 18.84
C TYR A 240 -2.40 5.33 17.69
N ILE A 241 -1.98 4.93 16.48
CA ILE A 241 -2.03 5.76 15.27
C ILE A 241 -3.48 6.12 14.92
N PHE A 242 -4.41 5.18 15.09
CA PHE A 242 -5.83 5.41 14.87
C PHE A 242 -6.38 6.49 15.80
N LEU A 243 -6.19 6.31 17.11
CA LEU A 243 -6.75 7.20 18.12
C LEU A 243 -6.18 8.62 18.08
N ARG A 244 -4.91 8.77 17.70
CA ARG A 244 -4.26 10.08 17.63
C ARG A 244 -4.50 10.85 16.32
N GLY A 245 -5.07 10.20 15.29
CA GLY A 245 -5.12 10.72 13.92
C GLY A 245 -5.78 12.09 13.77
N HIS A 246 -6.73 12.43 14.63
CA HIS A 246 -7.42 13.71 14.60
C HIS A 246 -6.54 14.90 15.02
N ASN A 247 -5.57 14.67 15.90
CA ASN A 247 -4.70 15.71 16.45
C ASN A 247 -3.22 15.60 16.07
N GLN A 248 -2.79 14.42 15.60
CA GLN A 248 -1.41 14.13 15.20
C GLN A 248 -1.38 13.28 13.94
N PRO A 249 -0.23 13.17 13.26
CA PRO A 249 -0.12 12.31 12.08
C PRO A 249 -0.60 10.88 12.34
N GLY A 250 -1.59 10.42 11.55
CA GLY A 250 -2.24 9.13 11.75
C GLY A 250 -3.57 9.02 11.00
N GLY A 251 -4.54 8.37 11.66
CA GLY A 251 -5.92 8.18 11.18
C GLY A 251 -6.22 6.75 10.75
N GLY A 252 -7.49 6.51 10.40
CA GLY A 252 -8.02 5.18 10.12
C GLY A 252 -7.34 4.46 8.97
N PHE A 253 -7.02 5.18 7.90
CA PHE A 253 -6.38 4.60 6.72
C PHE A 253 -4.96 4.08 7.02
N ILE A 254 -4.12 4.89 7.65
CA ILE A 254 -2.73 4.53 8.00
C ILE A 254 -2.74 3.39 9.02
N ALA A 255 -3.56 3.49 10.05
CA ALA A 255 -3.71 2.46 11.06
C ALA A 255 -4.13 1.12 10.46
N ALA A 256 -5.10 1.15 9.52
CA ALA A 256 -5.55 -0.04 8.80
C ALA A 256 -4.44 -0.70 7.99
N LEU A 257 -3.59 0.09 7.32
CA LEU A 257 -2.45 -0.44 6.57
C LEU A 257 -1.41 -1.08 7.50
N VAL A 258 -1.07 -0.45 8.63
CA VAL A 258 -0.12 -1.01 9.61
C VAL A 258 -0.61 -2.36 10.13
N VAL A 259 -1.89 -2.43 10.51
CA VAL A 259 -2.53 -3.69 10.96
C VAL A 259 -2.55 -4.72 9.83
N SER A 260 -2.90 -4.31 8.61
CA SER A 260 -2.91 -5.19 7.45
C SER A 260 -1.53 -5.78 7.14
N ILE A 261 -0.47 -4.97 7.20
CA ILE A 261 0.91 -5.44 7.01
C ILE A 261 1.26 -6.51 8.04
N ALA A 262 0.94 -6.28 9.31
CA ALA A 262 1.20 -7.26 10.38
C ALA A 262 0.44 -8.57 10.16
N LEU A 263 -0.82 -8.48 9.72
CA LEU A 263 -1.62 -9.65 9.37
C LEU A 263 -1.07 -10.38 8.13
N ILE A 264 -0.67 -9.66 7.07
CA ILE A 264 -0.03 -10.25 5.89
C ILE A 264 1.24 -10.99 6.30
N MET A 265 2.09 -10.37 7.11
CA MET A 265 3.32 -10.99 7.64
C MET A 265 3.02 -12.27 8.42
N GLN A 266 1.99 -12.25 9.26
CA GLN A 266 1.56 -13.44 10.02
C GLN A 266 1.05 -14.55 9.09
N TYR A 267 0.29 -14.21 8.05
CA TYR A 267 -0.17 -15.18 7.04
C TYR A 267 1.00 -15.79 6.26
N MET A 268 1.99 -14.98 5.90
CA MET A 268 3.18 -15.46 5.19
C MET A 268 4.02 -16.40 6.08
N ALA A 269 4.17 -16.06 7.36
CA ALA A 269 4.97 -16.83 8.30
C ALA A 269 4.32 -18.15 8.70
N SER A 270 3.01 -18.15 8.96
CA SER A 270 2.28 -19.31 9.53
C SER A 270 1.49 -20.09 8.49
N GLY A 271 1.36 -19.57 7.29
CA GLY A 271 0.56 -20.16 6.21
C GLY A 271 -0.93 -19.86 6.31
N PHE A 272 -1.61 -19.94 5.16
CA PHE A 272 -3.02 -19.58 5.05
C PHE A 272 -3.92 -20.54 5.87
N GLY A 273 -3.63 -21.84 5.88
CA GLY A 273 -4.42 -22.83 6.60
C GLY A 273 -4.49 -22.53 8.10
N TRP A 274 -3.36 -22.24 8.71
CA TRP A 274 -3.27 -21.88 10.12
C TRP A 274 -4.06 -20.60 10.44
N ALA A 275 -3.89 -19.57 9.63
CA ALA A 275 -4.56 -18.30 9.83
C ALA A 275 -6.07 -18.40 9.62
N ALA A 276 -6.54 -19.11 8.59
CA ALA A 276 -7.96 -19.30 8.29
C ALA A 276 -8.71 -20.07 9.40
N HIS A 277 -8.03 -20.95 10.12
CA HIS A 277 -8.62 -21.65 11.28
C HIS A 277 -8.77 -20.76 12.51
N ARG A 278 -7.89 -19.78 12.69
CA ARG A 278 -7.91 -18.88 13.86
C ARG A 278 -8.70 -17.60 13.64
N VAL A 279 -8.67 -17.06 12.44
CA VAL A 279 -9.34 -15.80 12.10
C VAL A 279 -10.54 -16.11 11.21
N LYS A 280 -11.68 -16.36 11.83
CA LYS A 280 -12.96 -16.59 11.14
C LYS A 280 -13.68 -15.27 10.85
N VAL A 281 -13.04 -14.36 10.14
CA VAL A 281 -13.62 -13.06 9.78
C VAL A 281 -14.17 -13.13 8.36
N ASN A 282 -15.38 -12.65 8.18
CA ASN A 282 -15.96 -12.44 6.85
C ASN A 282 -15.51 -11.08 6.31
N TYR A 283 -14.48 -11.08 5.46
CA TYR A 283 -13.91 -9.87 4.90
C TYR A 283 -14.89 -9.08 4.02
N HIS A 284 -15.82 -9.76 3.34
CA HIS A 284 -16.88 -9.09 2.58
C HIS A 284 -17.82 -8.32 3.50
N ALA A 285 -18.25 -8.93 4.61
CA ALA A 285 -19.06 -8.27 5.60
C ALA A 285 -18.32 -7.11 6.27
N MET A 286 -16.99 -7.24 6.47
CA MET A 286 -16.16 -6.19 7.04
C MET A 286 -16.05 -4.98 6.13
N ILE A 287 -15.85 -5.18 4.81
CA ILE A 287 -15.88 -4.12 3.81
C ILE A 287 -17.25 -3.43 3.79
N GLY A 288 -18.33 -4.22 3.70
CA GLY A 288 -19.69 -3.69 3.67
C GLY A 288 -20.05 -2.90 4.93
N LEU A 289 -19.66 -3.42 6.10
CA LEU A 289 -19.86 -2.73 7.39
C LEU A 289 -19.06 -1.42 7.45
N GLY A 290 -17.81 -1.43 6.96
CA GLY A 290 -16.97 -0.24 6.94
C GLY A 290 -17.58 0.88 6.09
N VAL A 291 -18.00 0.57 4.87
CA VAL A 291 -18.67 1.54 3.99
C VAL A 291 -20.00 2.00 4.60
N LEU A 292 -20.76 1.10 5.22
CA LEU A 292 -22.01 1.43 5.87
C LEU A 292 -21.82 2.38 7.07
N VAL A 293 -20.82 2.13 7.92
CA VAL A 293 -20.48 3.00 9.06
C VAL A 293 -20.08 4.38 8.56
N ALA A 294 -19.22 4.46 7.54
CA ALA A 294 -18.83 5.74 6.94
C ALA A 294 -20.03 6.49 6.32
N ALA A 295 -20.93 5.78 5.63
CA ALA A 295 -22.16 6.38 5.10
C ALA A 295 -23.10 6.85 6.21
N ALA A 296 -23.24 6.05 7.28
CA ALA A 296 -24.10 6.36 8.40
C ALA A 296 -23.65 7.63 9.14
N THR A 297 -22.34 7.88 9.27
CA THR A 297 -21.84 9.13 9.84
C THR A 297 -22.22 10.34 9.00
N GLY A 298 -22.11 10.22 7.67
CA GLY A 298 -22.51 11.29 6.75
C GLY A 298 -24.03 11.56 6.78
N ILE A 299 -24.85 10.50 6.81
CA ILE A 299 -26.31 10.61 6.93
C ILE A 299 -26.68 11.20 8.30
N GLY A 300 -25.96 10.82 9.37
CA GLY A 300 -26.15 11.36 10.71
C GLY A 300 -25.97 12.88 10.77
N ALA A 301 -24.98 13.43 10.06
CA ALA A 301 -24.81 14.87 9.93
C ALA A 301 -26.02 15.53 9.26
N MET A 302 -26.54 14.93 8.17
CA MET A 302 -27.73 15.45 7.47
C MET A 302 -29.00 15.43 8.32
N VAL A 303 -29.16 14.43 9.20
CA VAL A 303 -30.30 14.38 10.16
C VAL A 303 -30.24 15.52 11.19
N LEU A 304 -29.05 16.05 11.42
CA LEU A 304 -28.80 17.20 12.29
C LEU A 304 -28.75 18.54 11.51
N ASP A 305 -29.32 18.58 10.31
CA ASP A 305 -29.37 19.76 9.41
C ASP A 305 -27.99 20.31 9.05
N GLN A 306 -26.95 19.44 9.05
CA GLN A 306 -25.60 19.77 8.63
C GLN A 306 -25.27 19.15 7.26
N PRO A 307 -24.33 19.70 6.50
CA PRO A 307 -23.85 19.08 5.28
C PRO A 307 -23.35 17.65 5.53
N PHE A 308 -23.42 16.80 4.49
CA PHE A 308 -22.97 15.41 4.54
C PHE A 308 -21.50 15.32 5.02
N LEU A 309 -21.24 14.46 6.00
CA LEU A 309 -19.93 14.25 6.66
C LEU A 309 -19.38 15.42 7.47
N THR A 310 -20.17 16.45 7.76
CA THR A 310 -19.74 17.47 8.73
C THR A 310 -19.53 16.82 10.10
N SER A 311 -18.34 16.98 10.68
CA SER A 311 -18.05 16.40 11.99
C SER A 311 -18.64 17.25 13.12
N THR A 312 -19.08 16.56 14.16
CA THR A 312 -19.46 17.15 15.44
C THR A 312 -18.50 16.59 16.49
N PHE A 313 -17.98 17.44 17.34
CA PHE A 313 -17.03 17.04 18.38
C PHE A 313 -17.50 17.53 19.76
N GLY A 314 -17.08 16.80 20.79
CA GLY A 314 -17.41 17.11 22.18
C GLY A 314 -16.29 16.65 23.11
N HIS A 315 -16.11 17.40 24.19
CA HIS A 315 -15.16 17.09 25.23
C HIS A 315 -15.84 16.28 26.33
N PHE A 316 -15.33 15.10 26.63
CA PHE A 316 -15.83 14.20 27.64
C PHE A 316 -14.78 13.99 28.73
N HIS A 317 -15.18 14.10 29.97
CA HIS A 317 -14.35 13.79 31.13
C HIS A 317 -14.53 12.33 31.54
N LEU A 318 -13.51 11.53 31.35
CA LEU A 318 -13.46 10.14 31.81
C LEU A 318 -12.63 10.02 33.09
N PRO A 319 -13.09 9.32 34.12
CA PRO A 319 -12.48 9.32 35.46
C PRO A 319 -11.03 8.79 35.52
N LEU A 320 -10.57 8.04 34.52
CA LEU A 320 -9.22 7.44 34.47
C LEU A 320 -8.35 7.99 33.33
N VAL A 321 -8.93 8.64 32.36
CA VAL A 321 -8.25 9.08 31.13
C VAL A 321 -8.11 10.61 31.10
N GLY A 322 -8.91 11.34 31.89
CA GLY A 322 -8.95 12.79 31.87
C GLY A 322 -9.90 13.34 30.81
N GLU A 323 -9.57 14.49 30.25
CA GLU A 323 -10.31 15.09 29.14
C GLU A 323 -10.06 14.33 27.86
N PHE A 324 -11.13 13.85 27.25
CA PHE A 324 -11.08 13.13 25.98
C PHE A 324 -12.05 13.78 24.99
N GLU A 325 -11.51 14.20 23.86
CA GLU A 325 -12.30 14.74 22.77
C GLU A 325 -12.77 13.59 21.86
N LEU A 326 -14.07 13.50 21.67
CA LEU A 326 -14.68 12.53 20.77
C LEU A 326 -15.33 13.28 19.61
N ALA A 327 -14.85 13.04 18.41
CA ALA A 327 -15.42 13.58 17.19
C ALA A 327 -16.17 12.49 16.41
N SER A 328 -17.27 12.83 15.75
CA SER A 328 -17.97 11.92 14.83
C SER A 328 -17.08 11.47 13.66
N ALA A 329 -16.06 12.25 13.32
CA ALA A 329 -14.97 11.90 12.42
C ALA A 329 -14.29 10.58 12.79
N MET A 330 -14.18 10.20 14.07
CA MET A 330 -13.63 8.91 14.48
C MET A 330 -14.52 7.72 14.07
N ALA A 331 -15.84 7.91 14.04
CA ALA A 331 -16.74 6.88 13.53
C ALA A 331 -16.57 6.68 12.02
N PHE A 332 -16.43 7.79 11.28
CA PHE A 332 -16.07 7.73 9.86
C PHE A 332 -14.74 7.02 9.63
N ASP A 333 -13.70 7.39 10.38
CA ASP A 333 -12.38 6.77 10.33
C ASP A 333 -12.41 5.26 10.69
N THR A 334 -13.32 4.84 11.59
CA THR A 334 -13.56 3.42 11.87
C THR A 334 -14.10 2.71 10.63
N GLY A 335 -15.01 3.35 9.90
CA GLY A 335 -15.50 2.84 8.61
C GLY A 335 -14.37 2.66 7.57
N VAL A 336 -13.49 3.67 7.48
CA VAL A 336 -12.28 3.62 6.64
C VAL A 336 -11.38 2.46 7.05
N PHE A 337 -11.07 2.34 8.34
CA PHE A 337 -10.24 1.27 8.90
C PHE A 337 -10.76 -0.12 8.54
N LEU A 338 -12.04 -0.36 8.77
CA LEU A 338 -12.67 -1.66 8.48
C LEU A 338 -12.63 -1.98 6.98
N THR A 339 -12.93 -1.00 6.13
CA THR A 339 -12.92 -1.20 4.68
C THR A 339 -11.52 -1.53 4.17
N VAL A 340 -10.50 -0.80 4.60
CA VAL A 340 -9.11 -0.99 4.15
C VAL A 340 -8.58 -2.34 4.62
N VAL A 341 -8.72 -2.69 5.90
CA VAL A 341 -8.31 -4.01 6.41
C VAL A 341 -9.05 -5.12 5.68
N GLY A 342 -10.38 -4.97 5.52
CA GLY A 342 -11.21 -5.94 4.81
C GLY A 342 -10.78 -6.16 3.37
N ALA A 343 -10.51 -5.08 2.63
CA ALA A 343 -10.09 -5.15 1.23
C ALA A 343 -8.72 -5.81 1.06
N VAL A 344 -7.74 -5.41 1.86
CA VAL A 344 -6.39 -5.99 1.82
C VAL A 344 -6.41 -7.47 2.18
N MET A 345 -7.14 -7.83 3.24
CA MET A 345 -7.24 -9.22 3.68
C MET A 345 -8.06 -10.08 2.72
N LEU A 346 -9.08 -9.53 2.06
CA LEU A 346 -9.82 -10.23 1.00
C LEU A 346 -8.92 -10.52 -0.20
N ALA A 347 -8.12 -9.55 -0.63
CA ALA A 347 -7.16 -9.74 -1.72
C ALA A 347 -6.13 -10.83 -1.36
N LEU A 348 -5.58 -10.80 -0.16
CA LEU A 348 -4.65 -11.82 0.34
C LEU A 348 -5.29 -13.21 0.40
N ALA A 349 -6.50 -13.32 0.94
CA ALA A 349 -7.22 -14.58 1.06
C ALA A 349 -7.48 -15.20 -0.32
N ASN A 350 -7.83 -14.40 -1.30
CA ASN A 350 -8.04 -14.85 -2.68
C ASN A 350 -6.73 -15.27 -3.36
N LEU A 351 -5.66 -14.50 -3.17
CA LEU A 351 -4.34 -14.86 -3.69
C LEU A 351 -3.85 -16.20 -3.11
N SER A 352 -4.08 -16.43 -1.83
CA SER A 352 -3.70 -17.70 -1.18
C SER A 352 -4.56 -18.89 -1.64
N ARG A 353 -5.82 -18.66 -2.05
CA ARG A 353 -6.66 -19.69 -2.70
C ARG A 353 -6.02 -20.18 -3.99
N MET A 354 -5.47 -19.29 -4.81
CA MET A 354 -4.71 -19.66 -6.01
C MET A 354 -3.54 -20.60 -5.67
N GLY A 355 -2.80 -20.29 -4.62
CA GLY A 355 -1.66 -21.11 -4.18
C GLY A 355 -2.02 -22.53 -3.80
N ARG A 356 -3.21 -22.75 -3.27
CA ARG A 356 -3.71 -24.11 -2.95
C ARG A 356 -4.06 -24.94 -4.18
N TRP A 357 -4.53 -24.31 -5.25
CA TRP A 357 -4.86 -24.98 -6.50
C TRP A 357 -3.62 -25.42 -7.30
N THR A 358 -2.50 -24.74 -7.10
CA THR A 358 -1.23 -25.01 -7.79
C THR A 358 -0.31 -25.97 -7.02
N SER A 359 -0.63 -26.29 -5.77
CA SER A 359 0.19 -27.21 -4.95
C SER A 359 -0.50 -28.56 -4.79
N PRO A 360 0.08 -29.64 -5.32
CA PRO A 360 -0.44 -31.01 -5.14
C PRO A 360 -0.26 -31.52 -3.70
N TYR A 361 0.48 -30.83 -2.87
CA TYR A 361 0.69 -31.20 -1.49
C TYR A 361 -0.46 -30.67 -0.62
N THR A 362 -1.27 -31.58 -0.11
CA THR A 362 -2.22 -31.31 0.96
C THR A 362 -1.46 -30.70 2.14
N ILE A 363 -1.69 -29.40 2.35
CA ILE A 363 -1.04 -28.63 3.41
C ILE A 363 -1.70 -29.02 4.73
N ASN A 364 -1.26 -30.13 5.32
CA ASN A 364 -1.62 -30.50 6.68
C ASN A 364 -0.56 -30.11 7.71
N THR A 365 0.46 -29.38 7.30
CA THR A 365 1.46 -28.89 8.22
C THR A 365 1.19 -27.44 8.51
N GLY A 366 0.36 -27.19 9.53
CA GLY A 366 0.35 -25.90 10.20
C GLY A 366 1.76 -25.61 10.69
N ALA A 367 2.26 -24.43 10.29
CA ALA A 367 3.52 -23.97 10.84
C ALA A 367 3.42 -23.96 12.37
N MET A 368 4.36 -24.57 13.06
CA MET A 368 4.68 -24.33 14.45
C MET A 368 3.59 -24.61 15.53
N ASP A 369 2.40 -25.07 15.19
CA ASP A 369 1.53 -25.76 16.14
C ASP A 369 1.87 -27.27 16.23
N VAL A 370 2.96 -27.67 15.59
CA VAL A 370 3.53 -29.00 15.80
C VAL A 370 4.06 -29.04 17.24
N ASP A 371 3.39 -29.78 18.09
CA ASP A 371 3.94 -30.14 19.38
C ASP A 371 5.32 -30.76 19.11
N PRO A 372 6.43 -30.15 19.59
CA PRO A 372 7.76 -30.73 19.38
C PRO A 372 7.88 -32.14 19.90
N ARG A 373 6.97 -32.59 20.79
CA ARG A 373 6.87 -33.95 21.30
C ARG A 373 6.20 -34.92 20.32
N ALA A 374 5.36 -34.43 19.39
CA ALA A 374 4.73 -35.24 18.37
C ALA A 374 5.69 -35.61 17.22
N ALA A 375 6.72 -34.78 16.98
CA ALA A 375 7.75 -35.03 15.97
C ALA A 375 8.74 -36.11 16.40
N SER A 376 8.98 -36.28 17.70
CA SER A 376 9.90 -37.30 18.24
C SER A 376 9.31 -38.72 18.28
N GLY A 377 8.02 -38.87 18.09
CA GLY A 377 7.33 -40.18 18.09
C GLY A 377 7.27 -40.92 16.75
N LYS A 378 7.73 -40.31 15.64
CA LYS A 378 7.71 -40.94 14.31
C LYS A 378 9.04 -41.56 13.83
N GLU A 379 10.08 -41.48 14.63
CA GLU A 379 11.37 -42.14 14.33
C GLU A 379 11.55 -43.49 15.01
N GLN A 380 10.53 -44.03 15.68
CA GLN A 380 10.57 -45.36 16.31
C GLN A 380 9.45 -46.27 15.83
N GLY A 381 9.28 -46.40 14.50
CA GLY A 381 8.36 -47.35 13.93
C GLY A 381 8.81 -47.85 12.57
#